data_d45e5d40c481215f288e29315a827598
#
_entry.id   d45e5d40c481215f288e29315a827598
#
_cell.length_a   1.000
_cell.length_b   1.000
_cell.length_c   1.000
_cell.angle_alpha   90.00
_cell.angle_beta   90.00
_cell.angle_gamma   90.00
#
_symmetry.space_group_name_H-M   'P 1'
#
loop_
_entity.id
_entity.type
_entity.pdbx_description
1 polymer ?
#
loop_
_entity_poly.entity_id
_entity_poly.type
_entity_poly.pdbx_seq_one_letter_code
_entity_poly.pdbx_strand_id
1 'polypeptide(L)'
;MTSTERTHAVLEGRRPDRLPVVPLFMVWAAQHGGHSYADYVTDYRVLVEDQLRLWEEFGIDVLSCCSDAWREAADCGTLLVYDDEGPPRPREHLLANKRPVTDLPRPDPLGGGRMTDRVRAVELFRKRGEGRVPILGWIEGPISEAVNLRGMNQFMLDFVDDPSYARSVLQWTAELATDFALA
;
A
#
# COMPACT_ATOMS: atom_id res chain seq x y z
N MET A 1 -19.97 -10.48 18.66
CA MET A 1 -19.37 -9.18 18.27
C MET A 1 -19.28 -9.07 16.77
N THR A 2 -19.54 -7.90 16.19
CA THR A 2 -19.24 -7.61 14.78
C THR A 2 -17.72 -7.51 14.57
N SER A 3 -17.26 -7.52 13.32
CA SER A 3 -15.84 -7.32 12.99
C SER A 3 -15.31 -5.99 13.55
N THR A 4 -16.10 -4.91 13.43
CA THR A 4 -15.77 -3.60 13.99
C THR A 4 -15.64 -3.62 15.52
N GLU A 5 -16.63 -4.17 16.23
CA GLU A 5 -16.58 -4.28 17.69
C GLU A 5 -15.40 -5.12 18.17
N ARG A 6 -15.11 -6.22 17.47
CA ARG A 6 -14.01 -7.13 17.81
C ARG A 6 -12.65 -6.46 17.63
N THR A 7 -12.45 -5.77 16.50
CA THR A 7 -11.21 -5.05 16.22
C THR A 7 -11.00 -3.91 17.21
N HIS A 8 -12.04 -3.12 17.50
CA HIS A 8 -11.96 -2.04 18.51
C HIS A 8 -11.68 -2.60 19.90
N ALA A 9 -12.28 -3.72 20.30
CA ALA A 9 -12.01 -4.34 21.59
C ALA A 9 -10.51 -4.64 21.76
N VAL A 10 -9.86 -5.18 20.71
CA VAL A 10 -8.42 -5.47 20.77
C VAL A 10 -7.59 -4.18 20.83
N LEU A 11 -7.92 -3.18 20.00
CA LEU A 11 -7.20 -1.89 20.00
C LEU A 11 -7.29 -1.15 21.33
N GLU A 12 -8.41 -1.33 22.05
CA GLU A 12 -8.65 -0.76 23.38
C GLU A 12 -8.12 -1.66 24.53
N GLY A 13 -7.42 -2.75 24.23
CA GLY A 13 -6.92 -3.71 25.22
C GLY A 13 -8.02 -4.53 25.91
N ARG A 14 -9.24 -4.54 25.37
CA ARG A 14 -10.36 -5.35 25.87
C ARG A 14 -10.36 -6.75 25.24
N ARG A 15 -10.89 -7.73 25.95
CA ARG A 15 -10.99 -9.11 25.45
C ARG A 15 -12.17 -9.23 24.46
N PRO A 16 -11.92 -9.61 23.19
CA PRO A 16 -12.99 -9.91 22.22
C PRO A 16 -13.57 -11.32 22.46
N ASP A 17 -14.65 -11.63 21.74
CA ASP A 17 -15.23 -12.99 21.68
C ASP A 17 -14.28 -14.02 21.05
N ARG A 18 -13.50 -13.60 20.05
CA ARG A 18 -12.37 -14.30 19.44
C ARG A 18 -11.34 -13.27 18.94
N LEU A 19 -10.12 -13.69 18.63
CA LEU A 19 -9.17 -12.80 17.96
C LEU A 19 -9.68 -12.42 16.56
N PRO A 20 -9.50 -11.15 16.14
CA PRO A 20 -9.81 -10.74 14.79
C PRO A 20 -8.87 -11.44 13.78
N VAL A 21 -9.45 -11.87 12.68
CA VAL A 21 -8.71 -12.47 11.56
C VAL A 21 -8.39 -11.35 10.57
N VAL A 22 -7.11 -10.98 10.48
CA VAL A 22 -6.62 -9.85 9.68
C VAL A 22 -5.49 -10.32 8.74
N PRO A 23 -5.82 -11.06 7.70
CA PRO A 23 -4.82 -11.53 6.75
C PRO A 23 -4.45 -10.43 5.74
N LEU A 24 -3.23 -10.49 5.23
CA LEU A 24 -2.79 -9.69 4.08
C LEU A 24 -2.96 -10.53 2.80
N PHE A 25 -4.15 -10.50 2.27
CA PHE A 25 -4.42 -11.10 0.97
C PHE A 25 -4.02 -10.14 -0.15
N MET A 26 -3.23 -10.62 -1.08
CA MET A 26 -2.78 -9.88 -2.26
C MET A 26 -3.00 -10.74 -3.52
N VAL A 27 -1.97 -11.42 -4.02
CA VAL A 27 -2.08 -12.30 -5.21
C VAL A 27 -3.20 -13.32 -5.05
N TRP A 28 -3.30 -13.92 -3.86
CA TRP A 28 -4.34 -14.92 -3.60
C TRP A 28 -5.76 -14.33 -3.67
N ALA A 29 -5.96 -13.07 -3.25
CA ALA A 29 -7.26 -12.41 -3.36
C ALA A 29 -7.68 -12.27 -4.82
N ALA A 30 -6.78 -11.78 -5.68
CA ALA A 30 -7.02 -11.65 -7.12
C ALA A 30 -7.36 -13.00 -7.77
N GLN A 31 -6.54 -14.01 -7.52
CA GLN A 31 -6.74 -15.37 -8.08
C GLN A 31 -8.06 -15.99 -7.61
N HIS A 32 -8.41 -15.85 -6.33
CA HIS A 32 -9.68 -16.32 -5.78
C HIS A 32 -10.89 -15.58 -6.38
N GLY A 33 -10.72 -14.28 -6.65
CA GLY A 33 -11.70 -13.44 -7.34
C GLY A 33 -11.86 -13.76 -8.84
N GLY A 34 -10.89 -14.45 -9.42
CA GLY A 34 -10.83 -14.74 -10.85
C GLY A 34 -10.24 -13.60 -11.69
N HIS A 35 -9.49 -12.71 -11.07
CA HIS A 35 -8.83 -11.58 -11.71
C HIS A 35 -7.32 -11.79 -11.82
N SER A 36 -6.66 -11.08 -12.76
CA SER A 36 -5.21 -11.00 -12.78
C SER A 36 -4.70 -10.15 -11.61
N TYR A 37 -3.46 -10.42 -11.16
CA TYR A 37 -2.88 -9.58 -10.13
C TYR A 37 -2.57 -8.16 -10.66
N ALA A 38 -2.29 -8.04 -11.95
CA ALA A 38 -2.14 -6.74 -12.61
C ALA A 38 -3.42 -5.89 -12.48
N ASP A 39 -4.60 -6.47 -12.71
CA ASP A 39 -5.88 -5.76 -12.53
C ASP A 39 -6.11 -5.40 -11.06
N TYR A 40 -5.87 -6.33 -10.13
CA TYR A 40 -6.02 -6.11 -8.70
C TYR A 40 -5.16 -4.94 -8.18
N VAL A 41 -3.93 -4.79 -8.68
CA VAL A 41 -3.05 -3.72 -8.22
C VAL A 41 -3.31 -2.38 -8.91
N THR A 42 -3.98 -2.35 -10.07
CA THR A 42 -4.17 -1.15 -10.90
C THR A 42 -5.60 -0.60 -10.93
N ASP A 43 -6.60 -1.40 -10.55
CA ASP A 43 -8.00 -0.97 -10.47
C ASP A 43 -8.57 -1.21 -9.06
N TYR A 44 -8.87 -0.12 -8.36
CA TYR A 44 -9.46 -0.15 -7.02
C TYR A 44 -10.80 -0.92 -6.97
N ARG A 45 -11.54 -1.01 -8.06
CA ARG A 45 -12.83 -1.73 -8.09
C ARG A 45 -12.61 -3.22 -7.99
N VAL A 46 -11.59 -3.73 -8.71
CA VAL A 46 -11.20 -5.15 -8.65
C VAL A 46 -10.73 -5.49 -7.24
N LEU A 47 -9.81 -4.69 -6.68
CA LEU A 47 -9.32 -4.89 -5.31
C LEU A 47 -10.48 -4.93 -4.30
N VAL A 48 -11.41 -3.98 -4.40
CA VAL A 48 -12.54 -3.88 -3.47
C VAL A 48 -13.47 -5.06 -3.62
N GLU A 49 -13.79 -5.48 -4.84
CA GLU A 49 -14.65 -6.64 -5.09
C GLU A 49 -14.06 -7.92 -4.50
N ASP A 50 -12.77 -8.17 -4.75
CA ASP A 50 -12.10 -9.37 -4.27
C ASP A 50 -12.00 -9.40 -2.75
N GLN A 51 -11.66 -8.27 -2.11
CA GLN A 51 -11.59 -8.19 -0.65
C GLN A 51 -12.97 -8.34 0.01
N LEU A 52 -14.03 -7.78 -0.57
CA LEU A 52 -15.39 -7.95 -0.06
C LEU A 52 -15.86 -9.40 -0.19
N ARG A 53 -15.54 -10.08 -1.29
CA ARG A 53 -15.81 -11.50 -1.45
C ARG A 53 -15.14 -12.32 -0.36
N LEU A 54 -13.88 -12.06 -0.05
CA LEU A 54 -13.16 -12.74 1.02
C LEU A 54 -13.77 -12.47 2.40
N TRP A 55 -14.24 -11.25 2.65
CA TRP A 55 -14.95 -10.93 3.88
C TRP A 55 -16.26 -11.71 4.02
N GLU A 56 -17.05 -11.78 2.95
CA GLU A 56 -18.33 -12.51 2.94
C GLU A 56 -18.14 -14.02 3.05
N GLU A 57 -17.13 -14.58 2.38
CA GLU A 57 -16.90 -16.03 2.30
C GLU A 57 -16.16 -16.58 3.53
N PHE A 58 -15.13 -15.87 4.01
CA PHE A 58 -14.25 -16.37 5.08
C PHE A 58 -14.44 -15.65 6.43
N GLY A 59 -15.27 -14.63 6.50
CA GLY A 59 -15.53 -13.90 7.74
C GLY A 59 -14.27 -13.21 8.31
N ILE A 60 -13.41 -12.69 7.45
CA ILE A 60 -12.27 -11.86 7.88
C ILE A 60 -12.77 -10.60 8.58
N ASP A 61 -11.97 -10.03 9.47
CA ASP A 61 -12.41 -8.94 10.33
C ASP A 61 -11.91 -7.57 9.90
N VAL A 62 -11.15 -7.46 8.83
CA VAL A 62 -10.65 -6.18 8.29
C VAL A 62 -10.55 -6.26 6.77
N LEU A 63 -11.06 -5.24 6.07
CA LEU A 63 -10.81 -5.03 4.64
C LEU A 63 -9.50 -4.27 4.46
N SER A 64 -8.65 -4.70 3.53
CA SER A 64 -7.34 -4.10 3.33
C SER A 64 -7.18 -3.48 1.94
N CYS A 65 -6.60 -2.27 1.89
CA CYS A 65 -6.16 -1.62 0.65
C CYS A 65 -4.75 -2.06 0.21
N CYS A 66 -4.15 -3.06 0.88
CA CYS A 66 -2.84 -3.57 0.51
C CYS A 66 -2.88 -4.24 -0.86
N SER A 67 -2.03 -3.77 -1.77
CA SER A 67 -1.89 -4.37 -3.10
C SER A 67 -0.45 -4.79 -3.40
N ASP A 68 0.48 -3.88 -3.24
CA ASP A 68 1.90 -4.05 -3.54
C ASP A 68 2.68 -2.87 -2.92
N ALA A 69 4.00 -2.89 -2.99
CA ALA A 69 4.87 -1.88 -2.40
C ALA A 69 5.24 -0.71 -3.35
N TRP A 70 4.67 -0.64 -4.56
CA TRP A 70 5.16 0.26 -5.61
C TRP A 70 4.24 1.43 -5.95
N ARG A 71 3.19 1.67 -5.19
CA ARG A 71 2.18 2.71 -5.49
C ARG A 71 2.79 4.11 -5.52
N GLU A 72 3.46 4.46 -4.43
CA GLU A 72 4.08 5.75 -4.23
C GLU A 72 5.23 5.96 -5.22
N ALA A 73 6.11 4.96 -5.39
CA ALA A 73 7.19 5.01 -6.35
C ALA A 73 6.69 5.14 -7.80
N ALA A 74 5.58 4.50 -8.16
CA ALA A 74 4.97 4.64 -9.48
C ALA A 74 4.51 6.08 -9.74
N ASP A 75 3.88 6.71 -8.75
CA ASP A 75 3.42 8.09 -8.86
C ASP A 75 4.59 9.08 -8.87
N CYS A 76 5.75 8.70 -8.29
CA CYS A 76 7.02 9.43 -8.45
C CYS A 76 7.64 9.27 -9.85
N GLY A 77 7.10 8.39 -10.70
CA GLY A 77 7.57 8.16 -12.06
C GLY A 77 8.34 6.86 -12.29
N THR A 78 8.37 5.93 -11.31
CA THR A 78 8.95 4.59 -11.53
C THR A 78 8.16 3.83 -12.56
N LEU A 79 8.83 3.40 -13.64
CA LEU A 79 8.23 2.53 -14.64
C LEU A 79 8.17 1.10 -14.11
N LEU A 80 6.95 0.58 -13.96
CA LEU A 80 6.71 -0.76 -13.48
C LEU A 80 6.42 -1.73 -14.61
N VAL A 81 6.80 -2.99 -14.41
CA VAL A 81 6.36 -4.13 -15.19
C VAL A 81 5.35 -4.89 -14.32
N TYR A 82 4.15 -5.01 -14.83
CA TYR A 82 3.07 -5.76 -14.18
C TYR A 82 3.09 -7.21 -14.64
N ASP A 83 2.75 -8.10 -13.72
CA ASP A 83 2.70 -9.55 -13.93
C ASP A 83 1.33 -10.04 -13.43
N ASP A 84 0.72 -10.96 -14.14
CA ASP A 84 -0.60 -11.47 -13.79
C ASP A 84 -0.56 -12.41 -12.57
N GLU A 85 0.59 -12.98 -12.27
CA GLU A 85 0.78 -13.97 -11.21
C GLU A 85 1.65 -13.47 -10.04
N GLY A 86 2.23 -12.26 -10.15
CA GLY A 86 3.19 -11.78 -9.16
C GLY A 86 3.20 -10.26 -8.97
N PRO A 87 3.94 -9.78 -7.96
CA PRO A 87 4.01 -8.35 -7.66
C PRO A 87 4.68 -7.57 -8.79
N PRO A 88 4.25 -6.30 -9.00
CA PRO A 88 4.92 -5.41 -9.93
C PRO A 88 6.41 -5.27 -9.61
N ARG A 89 7.21 -5.06 -10.64
CA ARG A 89 8.67 -4.88 -10.51
C ARG A 89 9.11 -3.60 -11.22
N PRO A 90 10.06 -2.83 -10.69
CA PRO A 90 10.57 -1.67 -11.37
C PRO A 90 11.46 -2.09 -12.55
N ARG A 91 11.43 -1.34 -13.63
CA ARG A 91 12.44 -1.45 -14.70
C ARG A 91 13.80 -0.97 -14.22
N GLU A 92 13.78 0.13 -13.47
CA GLU A 92 14.95 0.76 -12.87
C GLU A 92 14.50 1.58 -11.66
N HIS A 93 15.37 1.71 -10.66
CA HIS A 93 15.12 2.58 -9.52
C HIS A 93 15.40 4.05 -9.90
N LEU A 94 14.51 4.97 -9.55
CA LEU A 94 14.61 6.38 -9.93
C LEU A 94 15.89 7.08 -9.44
N LEU A 95 16.41 6.62 -8.31
CA LEU A 95 17.63 7.13 -7.70
C LEU A 95 18.84 6.19 -7.90
N ALA A 96 18.80 5.27 -8.87
CA ALA A 96 19.92 4.37 -9.16
C ALA A 96 21.24 5.15 -9.35
N ASN A 97 21.19 6.27 -10.05
CA ASN A 97 22.35 7.15 -10.34
C ASN A 97 22.64 8.16 -9.23
N LYS A 98 22.06 8.00 -8.03
CA LYS A 98 22.34 8.85 -6.84
C LYS A 98 22.18 10.37 -7.11
N ARG A 99 21.14 10.76 -7.83
CA ARG A 99 20.76 12.17 -7.98
C ARG A 99 20.07 12.69 -6.70
N PRO A 100 20.00 14.00 -6.49
CA PRO A 100 19.23 14.56 -5.38
C PRO A 100 17.77 14.08 -5.40
N VAL A 101 17.24 13.68 -4.26
CA VAL A 101 15.85 13.22 -4.17
C VAL A 101 14.85 14.34 -4.49
N THR A 102 15.24 15.59 -4.28
CA THR A 102 14.46 16.78 -4.63
C THR A 102 14.27 16.99 -6.12
N ASP A 103 15.02 16.27 -6.96
CA ASP A 103 14.83 16.28 -8.42
C ASP A 103 13.67 15.36 -8.85
N LEU A 104 13.15 14.54 -7.95
CA LEU A 104 11.96 13.74 -8.21
C LEU A 104 10.71 14.62 -8.14
N PRO A 105 9.74 14.37 -9.03
CA PRO A 105 8.43 15.02 -8.90
C PRO A 105 7.79 14.62 -7.57
N ARG A 106 7.22 15.61 -6.87
CA ARG A 106 6.39 15.34 -5.69
C ARG A 106 4.97 15.03 -6.17
N PRO A 107 4.53 13.76 -6.13
CA PRO A 107 3.19 13.44 -6.61
C PRO A 107 2.12 13.95 -5.64
N ASP A 108 0.99 14.39 -6.20
CA ASP A 108 -0.22 14.65 -5.44
C ASP A 108 -0.95 13.29 -5.24
N PRO A 109 -1.20 12.86 -3.99
CA PRO A 109 -1.95 11.62 -3.72
C PRO A 109 -3.36 11.60 -4.34
N LEU A 110 -3.95 12.77 -4.61
CA LEU A 110 -5.24 12.91 -5.29
C LEU A 110 -5.12 13.27 -6.78
N GLY A 111 -3.91 13.27 -7.32
CA GLY A 111 -3.59 13.65 -8.71
C GLY A 111 -3.97 12.62 -9.79
N GLY A 112 -4.67 11.54 -9.45
CA GLY A 112 -5.16 10.53 -10.40
C GLY A 112 -4.24 9.33 -10.60
N GLY A 113 -3.15 9.22 -9.86
CA GLY A 113 -2.21 8.10 -9.90
C GLY A 113 -2.63 6.90 -9.05
N ARG A 114 -1.67 6.04 -8.72
CA ARG A 114 -1.90 4.82 -7.94
C ARG A 114 -2.25 5.09 -6.48
N MET A 115 -1.75 6.18 -5.89
CA MET A 115 -2.19 6.62 -4.57
C MET A 115 -3.68 7.00 -4.59
N THR A 116 -4.12 7.78 -5.58
CA THR A 116 -5.54 8.13 -5.76
C THR A 116 -6.41 6.88 -5.93
N ASP A 117 -5.94 5.88 -6.64
CA ASP A 117 -6.65 4.61 -6.80
C ASP A 117 -6.90 3.94 -5.44
N ARG A 118 -5.94 3.98 -4.50
CA ARG A 118 -6.12 3.45 -3.14
C ARG A 118 -7.05 4.30 -2.27
N VAL A 119 -7.02 5.62 -2.40
CA VAL A 119 -7.98 6.50 -1.74
C VAL A 119 -9.41 6.15 -2.19
N ARG A 120 -9.63 5.97 -3.49
CA ARG A 120 -10.93 5.52 -4.03
C ARG A 120 -11.32 4.12 -3.55
N ALA A 121 -10.35 3.24 -3.30
CA ALA A 121 -10.64 1.94 -2.70
C ALA A 121 -11.22 2.10 -1.28
N VAL A 122 -10.62 2.96 -0.45
CA VAL A 122 -11.14 3.27 0.91
C VAL A 122 -12.57 3.82 0.84
N GLU A 123 -12.81 4.78 -0.05
CA GLU A 123 -14.15 5.36 -0.26
C GLU A 123 -15.19 4.30 -0.65
N LEU A 124 -14.83 3.42 -1.60
CA LEU A 124 -15.72 2.36 -2.07
C LEU A 124 -15.96 1.28 -1.00
N PHE A 125 -14.92 0.89 -0.25
CA PHE A 125 -15.06 0.01 0.92
C PHE A 125 -15.99 0.61 1.96
N ARG A 126 -15.82 1.90 2.29
CA ARG A 126 -16.66 2.60 3.25
C ARG A 126 -18.13 2.57 2.84
N LYS A 127 -18.40 2.79 1.54
CA LYS A 127 -19.75 2.75 0.98
C LYS A 127 -20.35 1.36 1.02
N ARG A 128 -19.59 0.31 0.64
CA ARG A 128 -20.09 -1.06 0.53
C ARG A 128 -20.06 -1.83 1.85
N GLY A 129 -19.11 -1.54 2.71
CA GLY A 129 -18.99 -2.19 4.03
C GLY A 129 -19.95 -1.65 5.08
N GLU A 130 -20.56 -0.46 4.85
CA GLU A 130 -21.60 0.15 5.70
C GLU A 130 -21.22 0.22 7.20
N GLY A 131 -19.91 0.36 7.51
CA GLY A 131 -19.40 0.38 8.88
C GLY A 131 -19.39 -0.96 9.61
N ARG A 132 -19.76 -2.05 8.95
CA ARG A 132 -19.80 -3.40 9.54
C ARG A 132 -18.41 -4.02 9.73
N VAL A 133 -17.43 -3.55 8.98
CA VAL A 133 -16.06 -4.05 8.96
C VAL A 133 -15.08 -2.87 8.89
N PRO A 134 -14.00 -2.86 9.69
CA PRO A 134 -12.97 -1.85 9.61
C PRO A 134 -12.23 -1.90 8.27
N ILE A 135 -11.71 -0.76 7.85
CA ILE A 135 -10.91 -0.61 6.63
C ILE A 135 -9.49 -0.24 7.05
N LEU A 136 -8.52 -1.00 6.55
CA LEU A 136 -7.11 -0.73 6.71
C LEU A 136 -6.57 -0.06 5.44
N GLY A 137 -6.32 1.25 5.53
CA GLY A 137 -5.51 1.96 4.55
C GLY A 137 -4.07 1.43 4.60
N TRP A 138 -3.36 1.49 3.48
CA TRP A 138 -1.99 0.99 3.40
C TRP A 138 -1.09 2.01 2.73
N ILE A 139 -0.04 2.41 3.42
CA ILE A 139 1.03 3.28 2.92
C ILE A 139 2.37 2.61 3.17
N GLU A 140 3.36 2.87 2.32
CA GLU A 140 4.71 2.38 2.56
C GLU A 140 5.43 3.24 3.60
N GLY A 141 6.19 2.57 4.48
CA GLY A 141 7.04 3.29 5.43
C GLY A 141 8.22 3.99 4.72
N PRO A 142 8.79 5.05 5.33
CA PRO A 142 9.86 5.84 4.70
C PRO A 142 11.05 5.01 4.22
N ILE A 143 11.48 4.00 4.98
CA ILE A 143 12.59 3.12 4.60
C ILE A 143 12.20 2.23 3.42
N SER A 144 11.01 1.67 3.43
CA SER A 144 10.49 0.83 2.34
C SER A 144 10.44 1.63 1.03
N GLU A 145 9.90 2.84 1.09
CA GLU A 145 9.82 3.70 -0.08
C GLU A 145 11.19 4.19 -0.55
N ALA A 146 12.11 4.53 0.37
CA ALA A 146 13.49 4.86 0.02
C ALA A 146 14.20 3.70 -0.72
N VAL A 147 13.96 2.46 -0.28
CA VAL A 147 14.45 1.25 -0.96
C VAL A 147 13.82 1.09 -2.35
N ASN A 148 12.53 1.37 -2.50
CA ASN A 148 11.86 1.35 -3.80
C ASN A 148 12.46 2.37 -4.78
N LEU A 149 12.79 3.55 -4.30
CA LEU A 149 13.37 4.61 -5.14
C LEU A 149 14.86 4.41 -5.43
N ARG A 150 15.65 3.91 -4.48
CA ARG A 150 17.12 3.85 -4.55
C ARG A 150 17.67 2.46 -4.88
N GLY A 151 16.94 1.40 -4.57
CA GLY A 151 17.42 0.04 -4.54
C GLY A 151 18.01 -0.35 -3.19
N MET A 152 17.69 -1.55 -2.70
CA MET A 152 18.03 -2.04 -1.36
C MET A 152 19.53 -1.92 -1.05
N ASN A 153 20.36 -2.52 -1.89
CA ASN A 153 21.80 -2.59 -1.63
C ASN A 153 22.44 -1.19 -1.58
N GLN A 154 22.12 -0.35 -2.55
CA GLN A 154 22.65 1.00 -2.65
C GLN A 154 22.18 1.87 -1.48
N PHE A 155 20.92 1.74 -1.10
CA PHE A 155 20.40 2.52 0.02
C PHE A 155 21.02 2.09 1.36
N MET A 156 21.27 0.80 1.57
CA MET A 156 21.98 0.32 2.75
C MET A 156 23.43 0.80 2.80
N LEU A 157 24.12 0.84 1.67
CA LEU A 157 25.48 1.39 1.58
C LEU A 157 25.51 2.90 1.85
N ASP A 158 24.49 3.65 1.38
CA ASP A 158 24.42 5.10 1.60
C ASP A 158 24.37 5.47 3.09
N PHE A 159 23.90 4.60 3.99
CA PHE A 159 23.98 4.86 5.45
C PHE A 159 25.43 4.96 5.96
N VAL A 160 26.36 4.27 5.31
CA VAL A 160 27.79 4.26 5.68
C VAL A 160 28.57 5.27 4.85
N ASP A 161 28.36 5.28 3.54
CA ASP A 161 29.17 6.04 2.59
C ASP A 161 28.72 7.50 2.46
N ASP A 162 27.43 7.77 2.64
CA ASP A 162 26.84 9.12 2.56
C ASP A 162 25.57 9.23 3.42
N PRO A 163 25.73 9.30 4.74
CA PRO A 163 24.58 9.39 5.66
C PRO A 163 23.72 10.63 5.44
N SER A 164 24.28 11.70 4.85
CA SER A 164 23.52 12.92 4.55
C SER A 164 22.53 12.69 3.42
N TYR A 165 22.95 11.99 2.37
CA TYR A 165 22.07 11.58 1.28
C TYR A 165 20.98 10.61 1.76
N ALA A 166 21.36 9.56 2.52
CA ALA A 166 20.38 8.62 3.09
C ALA A 166 19.31 9.34 3.92
N ARG A 167 19.73 10.30 4.75
CA ARG A 167 18.79 11.12 5.55
C ARG A 167 17.88 11.98 4.67
N SER A 168 18.38 12.59 3.61
CA SER A 168 17.57 13.41 2.71
C SER A 168 16.49 12.58 2.01
N VAL A 169 16.84 11.36 1.58
CA VAL A 169 15.86 10.42 0.97
C VAL A 169 14.81 10.01 1.99
N LEU A 170 15.22 9.64 3.23
CA LEU A 170 14.28 9.27 4.28
C LEU A 170 13.31 10.39 4.66
N GLN A 171 13.81 11.62 4.75
CA GLN A 171 12.96 12.76 5.05
C GLN A 171 11.94 12.98 3.95
N TRP A 172 12.37 12.96 2.70
CA TRP A 172 11.49 13.15 1.55
C TRP A 172 10.42 12.07 1.45
N THR A 173 10.78 10.81 1.68
CA THR A 173 9.81 9.69 1.67
C THR A 173 8.87 9.71 2.88
N ALA A 174 9.34 10.17 4.05
CA ALA A 174 8.47 10.35 5.22
C ALA A 174 7.41 11.43 4.98
N GLU A 175 7.78 12.53 4.34
CA GLU A 175 6.83 13.57 3.94
C GLU A 175 5.82 13.05 2.92
N LEU A 176 6.26 12.30 1.90
CA LEU A 176 5.37 11.66 0.91
C LEU A 176 4.36 10.73 1.58
N ALA A 177 4.84 9.87 2.49
CA ALA A 177 3.99 8.97 3.25
C ALA A 177 2.95 9.74 4.09
N THR A 178 3.37 10.88 4.67
CA THR A 178 2.46 11.75 5.43
C THR A 178 1.38 12.36 4.55
N ASP A 179 1.75 12.90 3.38
CA ASP A 179 0.79 13.48 2.43
C ASP A 179 -0.24 12.42 1.99
N PHE A 180 0.22 11.20 1.71
CA PHE A 180 -0.66 10.11 1.31
C PHE A 180 -1.56 9.63 2.47
N ALA A 181 -1.06 9.61 3.70
CA ALA A 181 -1.86 9.24 4.87
C ALA A 181 -2.97 10.25 5.19
N LEU A 182 -2.79 11.52 4.81
CA LEU A 182 -3.74 12.60 5.05
C LEU A 182 -4.79 12.73 3.93
N ALA A 183 -4.55 12.15 2.77
CA ALA A 183 -5.47 12.16 1.63
C ALA A 183 -6.61 11.16 1.79
#